data_444a412cbe4fd5e1d33662e70e54831d
#
_entry.id   444a412cbe4fd5e1d33662e70e54831d
#
_cell.length_a   1.000
_cell.length_b   1.000
_cell.length_c   1.000
_cell.angle_alpha   90.00
_cell.angle_beta   90.00
_cell.angle_gamma   90.00
#
_symmetry.space_group_name_H-M   'P 1'
#
loop_
_entity.id
_entity.type
_entity.pdbx_description
1 polymer ?
#
loop_
_entity_poly.entity_id
_entity_poly.type
_entity_poly.pdbx_seq_one_letter_code
_entity_poly.pdbx_strand_id
1 'polypeptide(L)'
;MTIAERCHTTMRFLFIISVMLVLAAPLGAQDFAKGLQAFEAGDFAAAVKEWKPLAESGDSSAQNSMGNLYYNGQGVPQNNAEAFRWYRLSAQQGNVDGQGNLGWMFEYGLGVAQDFSRAAKWYKRAADQGDGWAQNSLGVLYYHGQGVQKDFGQAFHWYKLAAAQGQLYAHQNLGWMYEHGEFVDRNLLMAFMWYDHAANRGLTDAAEARDSIGTRLSYLEKLQVMGMSKLCMGNAYKDCGDAPRSRYSY
;
A
#
# COMPACT_ATOMS: atom_id res chain seq x y z
N MET A 1 -50.16 -66.22 -15.97
CA MET A 1 -50.33 -64.75 -15.90
C MET A 1 -49.05 -64.20 -15.41
N THR A 2 -48.33 -63.67 -16.30
CA THR A 2 -46.89 -63.40 -16.22
C THR A 2 -46.59 -62.00 -15.69
N ILE A 3 -45.47 -61.95 -15.01
CA ILE A 3 -44.88 -60.78 -14.27
C ILE A 3 -44.54 -59.57 -15.19
N ALA A 4 -45.14 -59.44 -16.36
CA ALA A 4 -44.73 -58.46 -17.39
C ALA A 4 -45.59 -57.21 -17.49
N GLU A 5 -46.57 -56.99 -16.61
CA GLU A 5 -47.51 -55.84 -16.72
C GLU A 5 -47.44 -54.78 -15.62
N ARG A 6 -46.33 -54.68 -14.86
CA ARG A 6 -46.17 -53.64 -13.84
C ARG A 6 -44.95 -52.75 -14.03
N CYS A 7 -44.53 -52.50 -15.25
CA CYS A 7 -43.35 -51.63 -15.50
C CYS A 7 -43.66 -50.44 -16.41
N HIS A 8 -44.91 -50.01 -16.48
CA HIS A 8 -45.28 -48.79 -17.21
C HIS A 8 -46.10 -47.88 -16.29
N THR A 9 -45.46 -47.10 -15.47
CA THR A 9 -45.97 -45.82 -15.01
C THR A 9 -45.02 -45.33 -13.88
N THR A 10 -44.07 -44.57 -14.21
CA THR A 10 -43.59 -43.37 -13.44
C THR A 10 -42.22 -42.98 -13.96
N MET A 11 -42.15 -42.64 -15.23
CA MET A 11 -41.06 -41.79 -15.71
C MET A 11 -41.45 -40.35 -15.36
N ARG A 12 -41.32 -40.00 -14.07
CA ARG A 12 -41.42 -38.62 -13.62
C ARG A 12 -40.19 -37.90 -14.13
N PHE A 13 -40.40 -37.03 -15.08
CA PHE A 13 -39.46 -35.98 -15.48
C PHE A 13 -39.03 -35.17 -14.24
N LEU A 14 -37.87 -35.48 -13.69
CA LEU A 14 -37.15 -34.59 -12.81
C LEU A 14 -36.60 -33.47 -13.67
N PHE A 15 -37.38 -32.42 -13.87
CA PHE A 15 -36.86 -31.11 -14.24
C PHE A 15 -35.95 -30.65 -13.09
N ILE A 16 -34.66 -30.88 -13.26
CA ILE A 16 -33.65 -30.20 -12.43
C ILE A 16 -33.71 -28.73 -12.85
N ILE A 17 -34.53 -27.95 -12.14
CA ILE A 17 -34.44 -26.51 -12.17
C ILE A 17 -33.11 -26.21 -11.46
N SER A 18 -32.05 -26.06 -12.27
CA SER A 18 -30.79 -25.45 -11.84
C SER A 18 -31.12 -24.00 -11.52
N VAL A 19 -31.54 -23.75 -10.30
CA VAL A 19 -31.59 -22.39 -9.76
C VAL A 19 -30.13 -21.94 -9.67
N MET A 20 -29.66 -21.24 -10.72
CA MET A 20 -28.48 -20.42 -10.59
C MET A 20 -28.78 -19.42 -9.47
N LEU A 21 -28.26 -19.72 -8.28
CA LEU A 21 -28.19 -18.78 -7.19
C LEU A 21 -27.20 -17.70 -7.64
N VAL A 22 -27.69 -16.72 -8.36
CA VAL A 22 -26.96 -15.48 -8.56
C VAL A 22 -26.85 -14.91 -7.14
N LEU A 23 -25.72 -15.12 -6.51
CA LEU A 23 -25.36 -14.44 -5.27
C LEU A 23 -25.38 -12.94 -5.60
N ALA A 24 -26.53 -12.32 -5.43
CA ALA A 24 -26.63 -10.86 -5.47
C ALA A 24 -25.63 -10.35 -4.41
N ALA A 25 -24.68 -9.54 -4.85
CA ALA A 25 -23.80 -8.86 -3.92
C ALA A 25 -24.67 -8.15 -2.87
N PRO A 26 -24.25 -8.09 -1.61
CA PRO A 26 -25.00 -7.38 -0.60
C PRO A 26 -25.30 -5.95 -1.07
N LEU A 27 -26.47 -5.45 -0.80
CA LEU A 27 -27.00 -4.19 -1.34
C LEU A 27 -25.96 -3.05 -1.24
N GLY A 28 -25.24 -2.97 -0.13
CA GLY A 28 -24.19 -1.97 0.10
C GLY A 28 -22.99 -2.06 -0.85
N ALA A 29 -22.64 -3.28 -1.31
CA ALA A 29 -21.54 -3.44 -2.27
C ALA A 29 -21.90 -2.96 -3.68
N GLN A 30 -23.17 -3.10 -4.09
CA GLN A 30 -23.65 -2.57 -5.38
C GLN A 30 -23.71 -1.05 -5.37
N ASP A 31 -24.11 -0.46 -4.24
CA ASP A 31 -24.21 0.99 -4.10
C ASP A 31 -22.81 1.65 -4.04
N PHE A 32 -21.82 1.03 -3.37
CA PHE A 32 -20.43 1.49 -3.39
C PHE A 32 -19.85 1.48 -4.81
N ALA A 33 -20.11 0.43 -5.59
CA ALA A 33 -19.62 0.30 -6.96
C ALA A 33 -20.16 1.39 -7.90
N LYS A 34 -21.38 1.86 -7.70
CA LYS A 34 -21.93 3.00 -8.48
C LYS A 34 -21.16 4.29 -8.20
N GLY A 35 -20.86 4.56 -6.93
CA GLY A 35 -20.04 5.70 -6.55
C GLY A 35 -18.64 5.62 -7.16
N LEU A 36 -18.01 4.42 -7.18
CA LEU A 36 -16.73 4.20 -7.81
C LEU A 36 -16.77 4.46 -9.32
N GLN A 37 -17.77 3.95 -10.01
CA GLN A 37 -17.98 4.20 -11.45
C GLN A 37 -18.12 5.69 -11.75
N ALA A 38 -18.90 6.42 -10.94
CA ALA A 38 -19.06 7.86 -11.09
C ALA A 38 -17.73 8.60 -10.84
N PHE A 39 -16.98 8.20 -9.83
CA PHE A 39 -15.66 8.76 -9.51
C PHE A 39 -14.66 8.55 -10.66
N GLU A 40 -14.58 7.34 -11.21
CA GLU A 40 -13.72 7.02 -12.36
C GLU A 40 -14.10 7.76 -13.63
N ALA A 41 -15.38 8.06 -13.80
CA ALA A 41 -15.89 8.90 -14.89
C ALA A 41 -15.66 10.42 -14.66
N GLY A 42 -15.13 10.82 -13.50
CA GLY A 42 -14.94 12.22 -13.13
C GLY A 42 -16.22 12.93 -12.66
N ASP A 43 -17.34 12.22 -12.54
CA ASP A 43 -18.59 12.76 -11.99
C ASP A 43 -18.56 12.66 -10.45
N PHE A 44 -17.79 13.55 -9.86
CA PHE A 44 -17.61 13.58 -8.41
C PHE A 44 -18.88 13.93 -7.65
N ALA A 45 -19.80 14.70 -8.26
CA ALA A 45 -21.08 15.01 -7.66
C ALA A 45 -21.98 13.78 -7.55
N ALA A 46 -22.00 12.93 -8.58
CA ALA A 46 -22.67 11.64 -8.53
C ALA A 46 -22.00 10.70 -7.52
N ALA A 47 -20.64 10.66 -7.47
CA ALA A 47 -19.92 9.87 -6.48
C ALA A 47 -20.29 10.25 -5.03
N VAL A 48 -20.36 11.56 -4.73
CA VAL A 48 -20.84 12.08 -3.43
C VAL A 48 -22.25 11.58 -3.11
N LYS A 49 -23.17 11.67 -4.10
CA LYS A 49 -24.56 11.25 -3.93
C LYS A 49 -24.70 9.79 -3.57
N GLU A 50 -23.87 8.92 -4.17
CA GLU A 50 -23.90 7.48 -3.91
C GLU A 50 -23.16 7.11 -2.61
N TRP A 51 -21.99 7.70 -2.35
CA TRP A 51 -21.17 7.32 -1.18
C TRP A 51 -21.61 7.96 0.14
N LYS A 52 -22.18 9.17 0.11
CA LYS A 52 -22.55 9.87 1.36
C LYS A 52 -23.53 9.08 2.22
N PRO A 53 -24.65 8.51 1.69
CA PRO A 53 -25.57 7.69 2.49
C PRO A 53 -24.90 6.45 3.08
N LEU A 54 -24.01 5.79 2.31
CA LEU A 54 -23.25 4.64 2.76
C LEU A 54 -22.29 4.99 3.90
N ALA A 55 -21.55 6.10 3.75
CA ALA A 55 -20.64 6.59 4.76
C ALA A 55 -21.37 6.98 6.06
N GLU A 56 -22.55 7.61 5.94
CA GLU A 56 -23.41 7.97 7.07
C GLU A 56 -24.01 6.73 7.76
N SER A 57 -24.26 5.65 7.00
CA SER A 57 -24.70 4.36 7.55
C SER A 57 -23.57 3.52 8.16
N GLY A 58 -22.32 3.97 8.03
CA GLY A 58 -21.16 3.34 8.67
C GLY A 58 -20.24 2.54 7.76
N ASP A 59 -20.46 2.51 6.42
CA ASP A 59 -19.54 1.83 5.51
C ASP A 59 -18.16 2.48 5.53
N SER A 60 -17.14 1.73 5.95
CA SER A 60 -15.79 2.25 6.16
C SER A 60 -15.07 2.62 4.85
N SER A 61 -15.38 1.96 3.75
CA SER A 61 -14.82 2.28 2.43
C SER A 61 -15.43 3.55 1.88
N ALA A 62 -16.76 3.72 2.01
CA ALA A 62 -17.43 4.95 1.65
C ALA A 62 -16.98 6.14 2.52
N GLN A 63 -16.73 5.91 3.81
CA GLN A 63 -16.14 6.93 4.69
C GLN A 63 -14.77 7.37 4.21
N ASN A 64 -13.87 6.43 3.87
CA ASN A 64 -12.57 6.77 3.30
C ASN A 64 -12.72 7.55 1.98
N SER A 65 -13.60 7.11 1.10
CA SER A 65 -13.89 7.79 -0.17
C SER A 65 -14.42 9.21 0.03
N MET A 66 -15.34 9.42 0.99
CA MET A 66 -15.81 10.77 1.36
C MET A 66 -14.67 11.63 1.90
N GLY A 67 -13.76 11.04 2.68
CA GLY A 67 -12.54 11.71 3.12
C GLY A 67 -11.71 12.23 1.96
N ASN A 68 -11.47 11.39 0.94
CA ASN A 68 -10.75 11.74 -0.27
C ASN A 68 -11.44 12.89 -1.04
N LEU A 69 -12.76 12.83 -1.20
CA LEU A 69 -13.53 13.87 -1.89
C LEU A 69 -13.42 15.22 -1.18
N TYR A 70 -13.56 15.26 0.15
CA TYR A 70 -13.38 16.49 0.92
C TYR A 70 -11.95 17.00 0.93
N TYR A 71 -10.96 16.10 0.97
CA TYR A 71 -9.55 16.47 0.92
C TYR A 71 -9.19 17.15 -0.41
N ASN A 72 -9.66 16.58 -1.53
CA ASN A 72 -9.35 17.06 -2.86
C ASN A 72 -10.32 18.20 -3.35
N GLY A 73 -11.43 18.43 -2.67
CA GLY A 73 -12.46 19.36 -3.14
C GLY A 73 -13.20 18.86 -4.39
N GLN A 74 -13.38 17.53 -4.48
CA GLN A 74 -14.02 16.89 -5.62
C GLN A 74 -15.51 16.61 -5.34
N GLY A 75 -16.39 17.26 -6.08
CA GLY A 75 -17.84 17.18 -5.90
C GLY A 75 -18.38 17.87 -4.63
N VAL A 76 -17.48 18.30 -3.75
CA VAL A 76 -17.74 19.08 -2.54
C VAL A 76 -16.66 20.16 -2.39
N PRO A 77 -16.90 21.28 -1.68
CA PRO A 77 -15.84 22.22 -1.33
C PRO A 77 -14.75 21.53 -0.52
N GLN A 78 -13.49 21.84 -0.84
CA GLN A 78 -12.34 21.31 -0.09
C GLN A 78 -12.43 21.65 1.40
N ASN A 79 -12.31 20.64 2.25
CA ASN A 79 -12.39 20.81 3.70
C ASN A 79 -11.59 19.73 4.44
N ASN A 80 -10.40 20.10 4.90
CA ASN A 80 -9.53 19.17 5.62
C ASN A 80 -10.13 18.70 6.95
N ALA A 81 -10.95 19.51 7.64
CA ALA A 81 -11.57 19.10 8.89
C ALA A 81 -12.64 18.02 8.65
N GLU A 82 -13.44 18.15 7.57
CA GLU A 82 -14.37 17.10 7.15
C GLU A 82 -13.63 15.85 6.67
N ALA A 83 -12.57 16.00 5.88
CA ALA A 83 -11.72 14.87 5.46
C ALA A 83 -11.18 14.11 6.67
N PHE A 84 -10.61 14.83 7.66
CA PHE A 84 -10.16 14.24 8.92
C PHE A 84 -11.26 13.48 9.65
N ARG A 85 -12.47 14.04 9.74
CA ARG A 85 -13.61 13.40 10.38
C ARG A 85 -13.96 12.06 9.72
N TRP A 86 -14.03 12.04 8.41
CA TRP A 86 -14.37 10.85 7.63
C TRP A 86 -13.26 9.79 7.69
N TYR A 87 -11.98 10.18 7.51
CA TYR A 87 -10.86 9.24 7.65
C TYR A 87 -10.80 8.64 9.07
N ARG A 88 -11.10 9.43 10.10
CA ARG A 88 -11.13 8.93 11.47
C ARG A 88 -12.22 7.86 11.67
N LEU A 89 -13.41 8.06 11.13
CA LEU A 89 -14.49 7.07 11.20
C LEU A 89 -14.09 5.77 10.49
N SER A 90 -13.53 5.87 9.29
CA SER A 90 -13.03 4.75 8.51
C SER A 90 -11.91 3.99 9.24
N ALA A 91 -10.91 4.73 9.74
CA ALA A 91 -9.75 4.17 10.45
C ALA A 91 -10.12 3.45 11.74
N GLN A 92 -11.10 3.95 12.49
CA GLN A 92 -11.60 3.34 13.72
C GLN A 92 -12.24 1.98 13.49
N GLN A 93 -12.76 1.74 12.29
CA GLN A 93 -13.32 0.45 11.87
C GLN A 93 -12.26 -0.51 11.30
N GLY A 94 -10.99 -0.09 11.27
CA GLY A 94 -9.91 -0.93 10.79
C GLY A 94 -9.63 -0.82 9.29
N ASN A 95 -10.30 0.06 8.56
CA ASN A 95 -10.03 0.27 7.14
C ASN A 95 -8.58 0.74 6.95
N VAL A 96 -7.84 0.03 6.12
CA VAL A 96 -6.39 0.22 5.95
C VAL A 96 -6.06 1.58 5.38
N ASP A 97 -6.76 1.96 4.30
CA ASP A 97 -6.58 3.27 3.65
C ASP A 97 -6.95 4.41 4.59
N GLY A 98 -8.08 4.26 5.32
CA GLY A 98 -8.51 5.22 6.33
C GLY A 98 -7.48 5.41 7.43
N GLN A 99 -6.82 4.35 7.88
CA GLN A 99 -5.75 4.40 8.88
C GLN A 99 -4.52 5.12 8.33
N GLY A 100 -4.08 4.80 7.11
CA GLY A 100 -2.99 5.48 6.44
C GLY A 100 -3.28 6.97 6.28
N ASN A 101 -4.43 7.32 5.71
CA ASN A 101 -4.85 8.71 5.51
C ASN A 101 -4.96 9.48 6.83
N LEU A 102 -5.48 8.86 7.89
CA LEU A 102 -5.54 9.50 9.20
C LEU A 102 -4.14 9.75 9.80
N GLY A 103 -3.19 8.80 9.60
CA GLY A 103 -1.79 8.98 9.95
C GLY A 103 -1.20 10.20 9.25
N TRP A 104 -1.44 10.34 7.97
CA TRP A 104 -0.98 11.47 7.15
C TRP A 104 -1.60 12.82 7.58
N MET A 105 -2.90 12.84 7.92
CA MET A 105 -3.53 14.05 8.45
C MET A 105 -2.87 14.53 9.75
N PHE A 106 -2.48 13.61 10.63
CA PHE A 106 -1.73 13.95 11.84
C PHE A 106 -0.28 14.36 11.55
N GLU A 107 0.40 13.71 10.60
CA GLU A 107 1.77 14.04 10.23
C GLU A 107 1.89 15.48 9.71
N TYR A 108 0.94 15.91 8.87
CA TYR A 108 1.00 17.24 8.23
C TYR A 108 0.09 18.28 8.89
N GLY A 109 -0.65 17.94 9.93
CA GLY A 109 -1.53 18.88 10.63
C GLY A 109 -2.72 19.34 9.77
N LEU A 110 -3.29 18.43 8.95
CA LEU A 110 -4.36 18.75 8.01
C LEU A 110 -5.72 18.56 8.68
N GLY A 111 -6.42 19.66 8.92
CA GLY A 111 -7.72 19.64 9.62
C GLY A 111 -7.64 19.25 11.11
N VAL A 112 -6.44 19.06 11.63
CA VAL A 112 -6.14 18.72 13.02
C VAL A 112 -4.75 19.27 13.38
N ALA A 113 -4.45 19.47 14.65
CA ALA A 113 -3.09 19.83 15.06
C ALA A 113 -2.09 18.69 14.72
N GLN A 114 -0.92 19.07 14.17
CA GLN A 114 0.14 18.13 13.87
C GLN A 114 0.55 17.31 15.10
N ASP A 115 0.68 15.99 14.91
CA ASP A 115 1.09 15.08 15.98
C ASP A 115 1.74 13.83 15.40
N PHE A 116 3.05 13.82 15.34
CA PHE A 116 3.83 12.68 14.83
C PHE A 116 3.63 11.39 15.66
N SER A 117 3.34 11.50 16.96
CA SER A 117 3.10 10.31 17.79
C SER A 117 1.79 9.64 17.42
N ARG A 118 0.74 10.43 17.15
CA ARG A 118 -0.52 9.89 16.61
C ARG A 118 -0.37 9.39 15.19
N ALA A 119 0.38 10.10 14.34
CA ALA A 119 0.69 9.66 12.99
C ALA A 119 1.35 8.27 13.00
N ALA A 120 2.42 8.09 13.80
CA ALA A 120 3.12 6.82 13.92
C ALA A 120 2.19 5.67 14.36
N LYS A 121 1.28 5.92 15.31
CA LYS A 121 0.31 4.92 15.77
C LYS A 121 -0.65 4.48 14.68
N TRP A 122 -1.12 5.41 13.84
CA TRP A 122 -2.04 5.10 12.76
C TRP A 122 -1.33 4.44 11.58
N TYR A 123 -0.16 4.95 11.19
CA TYR A 123 0.69 4.29 10.20
C TYR A 123 1.06 2.86 10.62
N LYS A 124 1.38 2.65 11.92
CA LYS A 124 1.69 1.29 12.42
C LYS A 124 0.53 0.33 12.21
N ARG A 125 -0.72 0.77 12.44
CA ARG A 125 -1.90 -0.07 12.22
C ARG A 125 -2.11 -0.43 10.75
N ALA A 126 -1.95 0.53 9.84
CA ALA A 126 -2.04 0.28 8.41
C ALA A 126 -0.87 -0.59 7.91
N ALA A 127 0.35 -0.30 8.38
CA ALA A 127 1.58 -1.04 8.05
C ALA A 127 1.51 -2.51 8.50
N ASP A 128 0.98 -2.78 9.68
CA ASP A 128 0.75 -4.14 10.19
C ASP A 128 -0.27 -4.93 9.35
N GLN A 129 -1.18 -4.24 8.68
CA GLN A 129 -2.12 -4.84 7.72
C GLN A 129 -1.53 -4.94 6.31
N GLY A 130 -0.28 -4.54 6.12
CA GLY A 130 0.44 -4.69 4.86
C GLY A 130 0.41 -3.47 3.95
N ASP A 131 -0.09 -2.31 4.38
CA ASP A 131 -0.05 -1.11 3.55
C ASP A 131 1.39 -0.63 3.32
N GLY A 132 1.84 -0.70 2.07
CA GLY A 132 3.23 -0.37 1.70
C GLY A 132 3.55 1.12 1.84
N TRP A 133 2.57 1.99 1.63
CA TRP A 133 2.78 3.42 1.81
C TRP A 133 2.91 3.78 3.29
N ALA A 134 2.05 3.24 4.16
CA ALA A 134 2.16 3.42 5.60
C ALA A 134 3.43 2.79 6.17
N GLN A 135 3.89 1.65 5.62
CA GLN A 135 5.18 1.05 5.98
C GLN A 135 6.32 2.02 5.68
N ASN A 136 6.38 2.60 4.49
CA ASN A 136 7.40 3.59 4.16
C ASN A 136 7.32 4.82 5.08
N SER A 137 6.13 5.37 5.29
CA SER A 137 5.92 6.55 6.15
C SER A 137 6.33 6.28 7.60
N LEU A 138 6.00 5.11 8.13
CA LEU A 138 6.43 4.70 9.47
C LEU A 138 7.97 4.56 9.54
N GLY A 139 8.59 4.01 8.49
CA GLY A 139 10.04 3.95 8.35
C GLY A 139 10.69 5.33 8.42
N VAL A 140 10.11 6.32 7.75
CA VAL A 140 10.56 7.72 7.80
C VAL A 140 10.47 8.30 9.21
N LEU A 141 9.37 8.04 9.92
CA LEU A 141 9.22 8.51 11.29
C LEU A 141 10.28 7.90 12.23
N TYR A 142 10.57 6.61 12.09
CA TYR A 142 11.66 5.96 12.86
C TYR A 142 13.03 6.49 12.47
N TYR A 143 13.28 6.73 11.19
CA TYR A 143 14.57 7.26 10.71
C TYR A 143 14.88 8.64 11.30
N HIS A 144 13.88 9.52 11.38
CA HIS A 144 14.03 10.87 11.90
C HIS A 144 13.79 10.97 13.41
N GLY A 145 13.18 9.97 14.06
CA GLY A 145 12.77 10.03 15.45
C GLY A 145 11.57 10.95 15.69
N GLN A 146 10.68 11.05 14.69
CA GLN A 146 9.49 11.90 14.77
C GLN A 146 8.32 11.16 15.39
N GLY A 147 7.91 11.57 16.59
CA GLY A 147 6.80 10.94 17.32
C GLY A 147 7.10 9.54 17.87
N VAL A 148 8.25 8.98 17.56
CA VAL A 148 8.81 7.71 18.03
C VAL A 148 10.28 7.91 18.37
N GLN A 149 10.85 7.01 19.18
CA GLN A 149 12.31 7.02 19.39
C GLN A 149 13.01 6.71 18.06
N LYS A 150 14.05 7.49 17.74
CA LYS A 150 14.87 7.25 16.53
C LYS A 150 15.47 5.85 16.55
N ASP A 151 15.21 5.10 15.48
CA ASP A 151 15.66 3.71 15.34
C ASP A 151 15.87 3.36 13.86
N PHE A 152 17.11 3.33 13.42
CA PHE A 152 17.47 2.99 12.05
C PHE A 152 17.18 1.52 11.70
N GLY A 153 17.18 0.61 12.68
CA GLY A 153 16.82 -0.79 12.46
C GLY A 153 15.32 -0.96 12.16
N GLN A 154 14.47 -0.23 12.90
CA GLN A 154 13.04 -0.18 12.61
C GLN A 154 12.79 0.51 11.25
N ALA A 155 13.48 1.60 10.95
CA ALA A 155 13.36 2.27 9.66
C ALA A 155 13.71 1.31 8.51
N PHE A 156 14.84 0.63 8.58
CA PHE A 156 15.29 -0.36 7.60
C PHE A 156 14.28 -1.50 7.41
N HIS A 157 13.76 -2.04 8.52
CA HIS A 157 12.74 -3.10 8.50
C HIS A 157 11.50 -2.67 7.71
N TRP A 158 10.93 -1.49 8.05
CA TRP A 158 9.73 -0.99 7.40
C TRP A 158 9.97 -0.61 5.94
N TYR A 159 11.11 -0.03 5.61
CA TYR A 159 11.49 0.24 4.21
C TYR A 159 11.62 -1.05 3.40
N LYS A 160 12.20 -2.13 3.96
CA LYS A 160 12.26 -3.43 3.26
C LYS A 160 10.88 -3.98 2.94
N LEU A 161 9.94 -3.92 3.88
CA LEU A 161 8.56 -4.36 3.65
C LEU A 161 7.87 -3.53 2.58
N ALA A 162 8.02 -2.21 2.63
CA ALA A 162 7.45 -1.29 1.63
C ALA A 162 8.08 -1.50 0.24
N ALA A 163 9.40 -1.67 0.17
CA ALA A 163 10.11 -1.93 -1.08
C ALA A 163 9.68 -3.25 -1.73
N ALA A 164 9.42 -4.29 -0.93
CA ALA A 164 8.90 -5.57 -1.40
C ALA A 164 7.52 -5.44 -2.11
N GLN A 165 6.79 -4.38 -1.82
CA GLN A 165 5.54 -4.01 -2.48
C GLN A 165 5.74 -2.99 -3.61
N GLY A 166 6.98 -2.65 -3.90
CA GLY A 166 7.33 -1.74 -5.00
C GLY A 166 7.18 -0.26 -4.67
N GLN A 167 7.16 0.12 -3.39
CA GLN A 167 7.13 1.54 -3.00
C GLN A 167 8.43 2.23 -3.38
N LEU A 168 8.34 3.22 -4.28
CA LEU A 168 9.51 3.87 -4.87
C LEU A 168 10.39 4.58 -3.84
N TYR A 169 9.77 5.33 -2.94
CA TYR A 169 10.49 6.05 -1.88
C TYR A 169 11.17 5.09 -0.90
N ALA A 170 10.62 3.90 -0.68
CA ALA A 170 11.28 2.90 0.15
C ALA A 170 12.56 2.36 -0.48
N HIS A 171 12.57 2.17 -1.81
CA HIS A 171 13.79 1.82 -2.53
C HIS A 171 14.85 2.93 -2.42
N GLN A 172 14.45 4.20 -2.58
CA GLN A 172 15.35 5.34 -2.41
C GLN A 172 15.91 5.40 -0.98
N ASN A 173 15.08 5.22 0.03
CA ASN A 173 15.49 5.24 1.43
C ASN A 173 16.47 4.11 1.77
N LEU A 174 16.26 2.91 1.24
CA LEU A 174 17.20 1.80 1.37
C LEU A 174 18.53 2.12 0.67
N GLY A 175 18.47 2.70 -0.53
CA GLY A 175 19.66 3.17 -1.24
C GLY A 175 20.48 4.14 -0.40
N TRP A 176 19.81 5.11 0.23
CA TRP A 176 20.43 6.07 1.13
C TRP A 176 21.11 5.39 2.33
N MET A 177 20.42 4.45 2.99
CA MET A 177 20.98 3.75 4.16
C MET A 177 22.23 2.96 3.81
N TYR A 178 22.27 2.30 2.64
CA TYR A 178 23.48 1.61 2.16
C TYR A 178 24.59 2.57 1.72
N GLU A 179 24.26 3.72 1.14
CA GLU A 179 25.25 4.71 0.74
C GLU A 179 25.99 5.32 1.93
N HIS A 180 25.25 5.57 3.02
CA HIS A 180 25.78 6.25 4.21
C HIS A 180 26.23 5.30 5.31
N GLY A 181 25.92 4.01 5.21
CA GLY A 181 26.25 3.01 6.22
C GLY A 181 25.42 3.16 7.50
N GLU A 182 24.14 3.52 7.35
CA GLU A 182 23.22 3.68 8.47
C GLU A 182 22.50 2.38 8.77
N PHE A 183 22.73 1.80 9.96
CA PHE A 183 22.28 0.47 10.40
C PHE A 183 22.93 -0.69 9.64
N VAL A 184 23.28 -0.54 8.39
CA VAL A 184 23.93 -1.54 7.54
C VAL A 184 25.34 -1.08 7.18
N ASP A 185 26.24 -2.00 6.86
CA ASP A 185 27.56 -1.64 6.36
C ASP A 185 27.43 -0.84 5.05
N ARG A 186 28.24 0.21 4.94
CA ARG A 186 28.27 1.03 3.73
C ARG A 186 28.57 0.19 2.51
N ASN A 187 27.66 0.19 1.54
CA ASN A 187 27.79 -0.63 0.34
C ASN A 187 27.24 0.09 -0.90
N LEU A 188 28.14 0.62 -1.71
CA LEU A 188 27.76 1.39 -2.91
C LEU A 188 27.11 0.54 -4.00
N LEU A 189 27.38 -0.76 -4.07
CA LEU A 189 26.71 -1.65 -5.03
C LEU A 189 25.25 -1.83 -4.66
N MET A 190 24.98 -2.05 -3.35
CA MET A 190 23.63 -2.14 -2.84
C MET A 190 22.88 -0.80 -2.98
N ALA A 191 23.54 0.31 -2.65
CA ALA A 191 22.95 1.65 -2.82
C ALA A 191 22.57 1.88 -4.28
N PHE A 192 23.49 1.61 -5.22
CA PHE A 192 23.23 1.73 -6.66
C PHE A 192 22.03 0.88 -7.08
N MET A 193 21.95 -0.38 -6.66
CA MET A 193 20.87 -1.29 -6.98
C MET A 193 19.51 -0.73 -6.51
N TRP A 194 19.43 -0.29 -5.26
CA TRP A 194 18.19 0.22 -4.70
C TRP A 194 17.75 1.53 -5.36
N TYR A 195 18.69 2.44 -5.64
CA TYR A 195 18.40 3.66 -6.40
C TYR A 195 17.98 3.36 -7.85
N ASP A 196 18.61 2.38 -8.50
CA ASP A 196 18.25 1.99 -9.87
C ASP A 196 16.80 1.48 -9.96
N HIS A 197 16.33 0.74 -8.97
CA HIS A 197 14.94 0.30 -8.90
C HIS A 197 13.95 1.47 -8.81
N ALA A 198 14.26 2.50 -8.05
CA ALA A 198 13.43 3.71 -7.95
C ALA A 198 13.52 4.57 -9.22
N ALA A 199 14.74 4.75 -9.74
CA ALA A 199 15.02 5.54 -10.94
C ALA A 199 14.33 4.98 -12.20
N ASN A 200 14.38 3.67 -12.40
CA ASN A 200 13.75 3.00 -13.56
C ASN A 200 12.21 3.09 -13.54
N ARG A 201 11.64 3.54 -12.43
CA ARG A 201 10.20 3.81 -12.26
C ARG A 201 9.88 5.30 -12.23
N GLY A 202 10.84 6.16 -12.56
CA GLY A 202 10.64 7.58 -12.77
C GLY A 202 10.95 8.49 -11.57
N LEU A 203 11.60 7.98 -10.50
CA LEU A 203 12.00 8.83 -9.38
C LEU A 203 13.32 9.55 -9.72
N THR A 204 13.23 10.84 -10.04
CA THR A 204 14.36 11.67 -10.51
C THR A 204 15.50 11.74 -9.50
N ASP A 205 15.19 11.99 -8.23
CA ASP A 205 16.20 12.10 -7.17
C ASP A 205 17.01 10.79 -7.01
N ALA A 206 16.33 9.64 -7.16
CA ALA A 206 16.98 8.34 -7.15
C ALA A 206 17.86 8.13 -8.39
N ALA A 207 17.46 8.66 -9.55
CA ALA A 207 18.28 8.59 -10.76
C ALA A 207 19.57 9.42 -10.60
N GLU A 208 19.50 10.61 -10.05
CA GLU A 208 20.66 11.45 -9.76
C GLU A 208 21.62 10.78 -8.77
N ALA A 209 21.08 10.21 -7.68
CA ALA A 209 21.88 9.48 -6.69
C ALA A 209 22.56 8.24 -7.31
N ARG A 210 21.80 7.44 -8.09
CA ARG A 210 22.34 6.29 -8.85
C ARG A 210 23.47 6.71 -9.76
N ASP A 211 23.29 7.76 -10.56
CA ASP A 211 24.26 8.19 -11.54
C ASP A 211 25.52 8.73 -10.87
N SER A 212 25.39 9.45 -9.77
CA SER A 212 26.51 9.89 -8.93
C SER A 212 27.36 8.71 -8.42
N ILE A 213 26.71 7.66 -7.90
CA ILE A 213 27.40 6.42 -7.49
C ILE A 213 28.00 5.72 -8.70
N GLY A 214 27.25 5.68 -9.81
CA GLY A 214 27.66 5.01 -11.05
C GLY A 214 28.98 5.53 -11.64
N THR A 215 29.35 6.79 -11.40
CA THR A 215 30.66 7.33 -11.80
C THR A 215 31.83 6.71 -11.02
N ARG A 216 31.57 6.17 -9.85
CA ARG A 216 32.55 5.60 -8.90
C ARG A 216 32.69 4.08 -9.03
N LEU A 217 31.76 3.43 -9.76
CA LEU A 217 31.75 1.99 -9.98
C LEU A 217 32.48 1.62 -11.28
N SER A 218 33.31 0.57 -11.21
CA SER A 218 33.91 -0.08 -12.38
C SER A 218 32.85 -0.77 -13.25
N TYR A 219 33.20 -1.10 -14.47
CA TYR A 219 32.33 -1.85 -15.39
C TYR A 219 31.91 -3.22 -14.82
N LEU A 220 32.81 -3.93 -14.16
CA LEU A 220 32.52 -5.25 -13.56
C LEU A 220 31.56 -5.13 -12.40
N GLU A 221 31.70 -4.12 -11.55
CA GLU A 221 30.78 -3.84 -10.45
C GLU A 221 29.37 -3.52 -10.97
N LYS A 222 29.23 -2.77 -12.05
CA LYS A 222 27.94 -2.51 -12.68
C LYS A 222 27.29 -3.79 -13.21
N LEU A 223 28.05 -4.69 -13.83
CA LEU A 223 27.54 -6.00 -14.25
C LEU A 223 27.10 -6.85 -13.05
N GLN A 224 27.86 -6.83 -11.96
CA GLN A 224 27.50 -7.51 -10.71
C GLN A 224 26.18 -7.00 -10.17
N VAL A 225 25.97 -5.69 -10.12
CA VAL A 225 24.70 -5.08 -9.66
C VAL A 225 23.52 -5.53 -10.52
N MET A 226 23.69 -5.57 -11.85
CA MET A 226 22.62 -6.04 -12.74
C MET A 226 22.19 -7.49 -12.43
N GLY A 227 23.15 -8.35 -12.11
CA GLY A 227 22.88 -9.72 -11.68
C GLY A 227 22.16 -9.78 -10.33
N MET A 228 22.62 -9.01 -9.36
CA MET A 228 21.99 -8.89 -8.01
C MET A 228 20.58 -8.36 -8.14
N SER A 229 20.36 -7.30 -8.91
CA SER A 229 19.05 -6.70 -9.14
C SER A 229 18.04 -7.72 -9.66
N LYS A 230 18.42 -8.55 -10.63
CA LYS A 230 17.56 -9.59 -11.18
C LYS A 230 17.17 -10.65 -10.14
N LEU A 231 18.14 -11.06 -9.30
CA LEU A 231 17.89 -12.02 -8.22
C LEU A 231 16.95 -11.42 -7.15
N CYS A 232 17.20 -10.18 -6.77
CA CYS A 232 16.39 -9.47 -5.80
C CYS A 232 14.93 -9.32 -6.24
N MET A 233 14.69 -8.90 -7.47
CA MET A 233 13.34 -8.80 -8.03
C MET A 233 12.65 -10.17 -8.08
N GLY A 234 13.38 -11.23 -8.44
CA GLY A 234 12.84 -12.59 -8.51
C GLY A 234 12.33 -13.12 -7.17
N ASN A 235 12.93 -12.67 -6.06
CA ASN A 235 12.57 -13.07 -4.68
C ASN A 235 11.69 -12.05 -3.96
N ALA A 236 11.02 -11.15 -4.69
CA ALA A 236 10.23 -10.06 -4.12
C ALA A 236 10.99 -9.31 -3.01
N TYR A 237 12.28 -9.03 -3.23
CA TYR A 237 13.21 -8.30 -2.37
C TYR A 237 13.47 -8.91 -0.98
N LYS A 238 13.07 -10.16 -0.73
CA LYS A 238 13.22 -10.81 0.60
C LYS A 238 14.68 -10.96 1.00
N ASP A 239 15.55 -11.30 0.05
CA ASP A 239 16.98 -11.60 0.27
C ASP A 239 17.91 -10.47 -0.18
N CYS A 240 17.37 -9.30 -0.51
CA CYS A 240 18.16 -8.16 -0.95
C CYS A 240 18.75 -7.42 0.24
N GLY A 241 20.04 -7.48 0.37
CA GLY A 241 20.78 -6.81 1.46
C GLY A 241 21.39 -7.74 2.48
N ASP A 242 21.05 -9.02 2.47
CA ASP A 242 21.83 -10.05 3.12
C ASP A 242 23.00 -10.44 2.20
N ALA A 243 23.85 -9.46 1.83
CA ALA A 243 25.15 -9.79 1.26
C ALA A 243 25.82 -10.71 2.29
N PRO A 244 26.33 -11.91 1.89
CA PRO A 244 27.00 -12.78 2.83
C PRO A 244 28.10 -11.97 3.49
N ARG A 245 28.07 -11.86 4.82
CA ARG A 245 29.18 -11.25 5.57
C ARG A 245 30.43 -11.88 4.99
N SER A 246 31.30 -11.06 4.40
CA SER A 246 32.52 -11.57 3.79
C SER A 246 33.24 -12.40 4.85
N ARG A 247 33.44 -13.71 4.59
CA ARG A 247 34.22 -14.60 5.46
C ARG A 247 35.71 -14.28 5.40
N TYR A 248 36.03 -13.02 5.17
CA TYR A 248 37.41 -12.54 5.16
C TYR A 248 37.53 -11.39 6.15
N SER A 249 37.49 -11.73 7.46
CA SER A 249 38.16 -10.98 8.49
C SER A 249 39.54 -11.58 8.61
N TYR A 250 40.54 -10.89 8.09
CA TYR A 250 41.92 -11.03 8.49
C TYR A 250 42.20 -10.12 9.68
#